data_90b07b5efc14a77ea80364f5aabe2216
#
_entry.id   90b07b5efc14a77ea80364f5aabe2216
#
_cell.length_a   1.000
_cell.length_b   1.000
_cell.length_c   1.000
_cell.angle_alpha   90.00
_cell.angle_beta   90.00
_cell.angle_gamma   90.00
#
_symmetry.space_group_name_H-M   'P 1'
#
loop_
_entity.id
_entity.type
_entity.pdbx_description
1 polymer ?
#
loop_
_entity_poly.entity_id
_entity_poly.type
_entity_poly.pdbx_seq_one_letter_code
_entity_poly.pdbx_strand_id
1 'polypeptide(L)'
;MRKTWAPVGRTPIFRHRYSRDRISAISAVTVSPSRKRLGLYFRFHTINITGVEVIAFLRHLLRHVRAPMVLLWDGGTIHRRTIVKEFLLHNRRLHVHRFPAYAPELNPDEFVWTKAKNSLANGAPKDVVELGRRLRHTMHRIRNSQRLLWSCIHASELPWP
;
A
#
# COMPACT_ATOMS: atom_id res chain seq x y z
N MET A 1 10.58 -14.45 11.05
CA MET A 1 11.91 -13.84 11.26
C MET A 1 12.70 -13.94 9.97
N ARG A 2 13.27 -12.85 9.45
CA ARG A 2 14.09 -12.91 8.24
C ARG A 2 15.54 -13.21 8.62
N LYS A 3 16.19 -14.06 7.81
CA LYS A 3 17.63 -14.33 7.97
C LYS A 3 18.41 -13.03 7.77
N THR A 4 19.42 -12.79 8.60
CA THR A 4 20.35 -11.67 8.49
C THR A 4 21.79 -12.21 8.55
N TRP A 5 22.72 -11.43 8.03
CA TRP A 5 24.14 -11.75 8.07
C TRP A 5 24.75 -11.26 9.39
N ALA A 6 25.60 -12.07 9.99
CA ALA A 6 26.39 -11.72 11.15
C ALA A 6 27.77 -12.36 11.04
N PRO A 7 28.80 -11.79 11.66
CA PRO A 7 30.10 -12.44 11.77
C PRO A 7 29.97 -13.83 12.42
N VAL A 8 30.80 -14.77 12.00
CA VAL A 8 30.82 -16.13 12.56
C VAL A 8 31.00 -16.04 14.08
N GLY A 9 30.18 -16.79 14.83
CA GLY A 9 30.20 -16.81 16.29
C GLY A 9 29.50 -15.63 16.99
N ARG A 10 28.93 -14.67 16.26
CA ARG A 10 28.17 -13.55 16.83
C ARG A 10 26.72 -13.56 16.35
N THR A 11 25.87 -14.29 17.05
CA THR A 11 24.43 -14.29 16.77
C THR A 11 23.83 -12.92 17.10
N PRO A 12 23.17 -12.22 16.14
CA PRO A 12 22.57 -10.94 16.43
C PRO A 12 21.39 -11.10 17.39
N ILE A 13 21.42 -10.36 18.49
CA ILE A 13 20.34 -10.33 19.47
C ILE A 13 19.39 -9.19 19.10
N PHE A 14 18.20 -9.51 18.61
CA PHE A 14 17.14 -8.55 18.38
C PHE A 14 16.21 -8.49 19.59
N ARG A 15 16.21 -7.38 20.30
CA ARG A 15 15.23 -7.13 21.36
C ARG A 15 13.95 -6.63 20.75
N HIS A 16 12.93 -7.48 20.66
CA HIS A 16 11.59 -7.07 20.27
C HIS A 16 10.85 -6.56 21.51
N ARG A 17 10.41 -5.30 21.47
CA ARG A 17 9.34 -4.83 22.34
C ARG A 17 8.02 -5.31 21.74
N TYR A 18 7.30 -6.14 22.45
CA TYR A 18 5.92 -6.48 22.15
C TYR A 18 5.04 -5.29 22.53
N SER A 19 5.01 -4.27 21.72
CA SER A 19 4.02 -3.22 21.80
C SER A 19 2.81 -3.62 20.94
N ARG A 20 1.61 -3.39 21.47
CA ARG A 20 0.36 -3.55 20.69
C ARG A 20 0.15 -2.42 19.69
N ASP A 21 1.08 -1.48 19.63
CA ASP A 21 1.04 -0.35 18.73
C ASP A 21 1.19 -0.84 17.29
N ARG A 22 0.28 -0.40 16.45
CA ARG A 22 0.25 -0.75 15.04
C ARG A 22 -0.02 0.46 14.19
N ILE A 23 0.48 0.42 12.97
CA ILE A 23 0.15 1.38 11.91
C ILE A 23 -0.72 0.66 10.90
N SER A 24 -1.94 1.15 10.72
CA SER A 24 -2.80 0.75 9.61
C SER A 24 -2.47 1.63 8.41
N ALA A 25 -2.53 1.08 7.22
CA ALA A 25 -2.19 1.80 6.01
C ALA A 25 -3.17 1.48 4.89
N ILE A 26 -3.45 2.49 4.07
CA ILE A 26 -4.16 2.35 2.81
C ILE A 26 -3.33 2.99 1.72
N SER A 27 -3.21 2.32 0.58
CA SER A 27 -2.45 2.81 -0.57
C SER A 27 -3.07 2.41 -1.90
N ALA A 28 -2.63 3.08 -2.96
CA ALA A 28 -3.01 2.76 -4.32
C ALA A 28 -1.87 3.14 -5.28
N VAL A 29 -1.52 2.21 -6.15
CA VAL A 29 -0.68 2.47 -7.32
C VAL A 29 -1.58 2.98 -8.44
N THR A 30 -1.19 4.07 -9.08
CA THR A 30 -1.92 4.62 -10.23
C THR A 30 -1.08 4.54 -11.49
N VAL A 31 -1.75 4.26 -12.61
CA VAL A 31 -1.13 4.21 -13.94
C VAL A 31 -1.84 5.23 -14.82
N SER A 32 -1.08 6.11 -15.48
CA SER A 32 -1.66 7.05 -16.44
C SER A 32 -2.23 6.32 -17.66
N PRO A 33 -3.24 6.87 -18.35
CA PRO A 33 -3.81 6.23 -19.55
C PRO A 33 -2.77 5.97 -20.64
N SER A 34 -1.77 6.85 -20.76
CA SER A 34 -0.65 6.67 -21.69
C SER A 34 0.40 5.66 -21.19
N ARG A 35 0.22 5.11 -19.99
CA ARG A 35 1.17 4.18 -19.33
C ARG A 35 2.58 4.71 -19.14
N LYS A 36 2.81 6.01 -19.35
CA LYS A 36 4.14 6.63 -19.22
C LYS A 36 4.47 7.05 -17.79
N ARG A 37 3.46 7.17 -16.93
CA ARG A 37 3.63 7.69 -15.58
C ARG A 37 2.86 6.87 -14.56
N LEU A 38 3.55 6.47 -13.51
CA LEU A 38 3.00 5.83 -12.33
C LEU A 38 2.97 6.80 -11.16
N GLY A 39 2.00 6.62 -10.29
CA GLY A 39 1.90 7.32 -9.01
C GLY A 39 1.66 6.35 -7.87
N LEU A 40 1.97 6.80 -6.66
CA LEU A 40 1.66 6.06 -5.44
C LEU A 40 1.01 7.04 -4.45
N TYR A 41 -0.20 6.73 -4.06
CA TYR A 41 -0.94 7.42 -3.00
C TYR A 41 -0.99 6.53 -1.78
N PHE A 42 -0.80 7.10 -0.59
CA PHE A 42 -0.88 6.34 0.65
C PHE A 42 -1.26 7.21 1.84
N ARG A 43 -1.88 6.59 2.84
CA ARG A 43 -2.16 7.18 4.15
C ARG A 43 -1.89 6.18 5.25
N PHE A 44 -1.43 6.70 6.39
CA PHE A 44 -1.20 5.93 7.61
C PHE A 44 -2.19 6.38 8.68
N HIS A 45 -2.66 5.42 9.45
CA HIS A 45 -3.59 5.62 10.55
C HIS A 45 -3.09 4.88 11.79
N THR A 46 -3.33 5.44 12.96
CA THR A 46 -3.11 4.77 14.25
C THR A 46 -4.29 3.92 14.69
N ILE A 47 -5.42 4.06 13.98
CA ILE A 47 -6.66 3.31 14.17
C ILE A 47 -6.85 2.27 13.05
N ASN A 48 -7.81 1.38 13.24
CA ASN A 48 -8.22 0.47 12.16
C ASN A 48 -8.84 1.24 11.00
N ILE A 49 -8.52 0.82 9.79
CA ILE A 49 -9.16 1.34 8.58
C ILE A 49 -10.56 0.74 8.49
N THR A 50 -11.54 1.64 8.39
CA THR A 50 -12.96 1.32 8.20
C THR A 50 -13.43 1.89 6.85
N GLY A 51 -14.72 1.77 6.57
CA GLY A 51 -15.31 2.39 5.38
C GLY A 51 -15.15 3.91 5.33
N VAL A 52 -15.03 4.56 6.49
CA VAL A 52 -14.82 6.03 6.58
C VAL A 52 -13.45 6.40 6.04
N GLU A 53 -12.39 5.69 6.46
CA GLU A 53 -11.02 5.93 5.98
C GLU A 53 -10.89 5.60 4.49
N VAL A 54 -11.58 4.54 4.03
CA VAL A 54 -11.65 4.20 2.59
C VAL A 54 -12.25 5.36 1.81
N ILE A 55 -13.39 5.90 2.24
CA ILE A 55 -14.03 7.04 1.57
C ILE A 55 -13.14 8.28 1.59
N ALA A 56 -12.50 8.56 2.72
CA ALA A 56 -11.56 9.68 2.85
C ALA A 56 -10.37 9.54 1.87
N PHE A 57 -9.88 8.31 1.68
CA PHE A 57 -8.82 8.01 0.73
C PHE A 57 -9.29 8.14 -0.71
N LEU A 58 -10.48 7.63 -1.06
CA LEU A 58 -11.06 7.79 -2.39
C LEU A 58 -11.32 9.27 -2.75
N ARG A 59 -11.80 10.07 -1.80
CA ARG A 59 -11.92 11.52 -1.97
C ARG A 59 -10.56 12.18 -2.24
N HIS A 60 -9.51 11.70 -1.56
CA HIS A 60 -8.15 12.18 -1.81
C HIS A 60 -7.70 11.85 -3.24
N LEU A 61 -7.92 10.62 -3.72
CA LEU A 61 -7.62 10.24 -5.10
C LEU A 61 -8.40 11.10 -6.11
N LEU A 62 -9.71 11.27 -5.91
CA LEU A 62 -10.58 12.07 -6.79
C LEU A 62 -10.17 13.54 -6.91
N ARG A 63 -9.52 14.11 -5.88
CA ARG A 63 -8.98 15.48 -5.93
C ARG A 63 -7.70 15.58 -6.76
N HIS A 64 -6.88 14.55 -6.76
CA HIS A 64 -5.59 14.55 -7.45
C HIS A 64 -5.69 13.99 -8.87
N VAL A 65 -6.59 13.04 -9.10
CA VAL A 65 -6.85 12.45 -10.41
C VAL A 65 -8.19 12.98 -10.92
N ARG A 66 -8.16 13.91 -11.87
CA ARG A 66 -9.38 14.56 -12.38
C ARG A 66 -10.10 13.72 -13.44
N ALA A 67 -9.40 12.82 -14.12
CA ALA A 67 -9.96 11.91 -15.13
C ALA A 67 -10.82 10.81 -14.49
N PRO A 68 -11.70 10.15 -15.26
CA PRO A 68 -12.31 8.89 -14.84
C PRO A 68 -11.24 7.86 -14.44
N MET A 69 -11.52 7.06 -13.43
CA MET A 69 -10.60 6.06 -12.89
C MET A 69 -11.23 4.67 -12.92
N VAL A 70 -10.49 3.71 -13.44
CA VAL A 70 -10.74 2.29 -13.20
C VAL A 70 -10.00 1.93 -11.92
N LEU A 71 -10.73 1.53 -10.90
CA LEU A 71 -10.21 1.15 -9.59
C LEU A 71 -10.28 -0.36 -9.44
N LEU A 72 -9.12 -0.99 -9.34
CA LEU A 72 -8.99 -2.40 -8.98
C LEU A 72 -8.67 -2.50 -7.49
N TRP A 73 -9.43 -3.29 -6.75
CA TRP A 73 -9.16 -3.52 -5.33
C TRP A 73 -9.44 -4.96 -4.91
N ASP A 74 -8.97 -5.33 -3.75
CA ASP A 74 -9.22 -6.64 -3.18
C ASP A 74 -10.69 -6.84 -2.74
N GLY A 75 -11.02 -8.08 -2.39
CA GLY A 75 -12.34 -8.45 -1.90
C GLY A 75 -12.61 -8.09 -0.43
N GLY A 76 -11.81 -7.26 0.22
CA GLY A 76 -11.88 -6.92 1.63
C GLY A 76 -13.28 -6.50 2.08
N THR A 77 -13.68 -6.92 3.28
CA THR A 77 -15.02 -6.63 3.83
C THR A 77 -15.29 -5.15 4.02
N ILE A 78 -14.22 -4.35 4.23
CA ILE A 78 -14.32 -2.88 4.38
C ILE A 78 -14.84 -2.21 3.11
N HIS A 79 -14.53 -2.77 1.93
CA HIS A 79 -14.97 -2.25 0.63
C HIS A 79 -16.45 -2.56 0.34
N ARG A 80 -17.03 -3.53 1.07
CA ARG A 80 -18.44 -3.95 0.92
C ARG A 80 -19.39 -3.20 1.84
N ARG A 81 -18.90 -2.33 2.73
CA ARG A 81 -19.71 -1.53 3.63
C ARG A 81 -20.69 -0.64 2.87
N THR A 82 -21.92 -0.50 3.37
CA THR A 82 -23.00 0.28 2.75
C THR A 82 -22.56 1.69 2.42
N ILE A 83 -21.90 2.38 3.36
CA ILE A 83 -21.40 3.74 3.15
C ILE A 83 -20.41 3.87 1.99
N VAL A 84 -19.59 2.82 1.74
CA VAL A 84 -18.64 2.80 0.62
C VAL A 84 -19.40 2.62 -0.69
N LYS A 85 -20.39 1.70 -0.73
CA LYS A 85 -21.24 1.48 -1.90
C LYS A 85 -22.00 2.76 -2.28
N GLU A 86 -22.62 3.42 -1.31
CA GLU A 86 -23.32 4.69 -1.50
C GLU A 86 -22.38 5.76 -2.05
N PHE A 87 -21.18 5.88 -1.46
CA PHE A 87 -20.17 6.82 -1.96
C PHE A 87 -19.81 6.54 -3.42
N LEU A 88 -19.64 5.28 -3.82
CA LEU A 88 -19.32 4.90 -5.19
C LEU A 88 -20.46 5.25 -6.16
N LEU A 89 -21.72 5.02 -5.79
CA LEU A 89 -22.90 5.37 -6.60
C LEU A 89 -22.96 6.87 -6.93
N HIS A 90 -22.55 7.73 -5.96
CA HIS A 90 -22.51 9.19 -6.16
C HIS A 90 -21.26 9.69 -6.89
N ASN A 91 -20.27 8.81 -7.16
CA ASN A 91 -19.01 9.21 -7.79
C ASN A 91 -18.79 8.47 -9.11
N ARG A 92 -19.53 8.87 -10.16
CA ARG A 92 -19.53 8.24 -11.49
C ARG A 92 -18.17 8.18 -12.20
N ARG A 93 -17.17 8.90 -11.69
CA ARG A 93 -15.78 8.81 -12.20
C ARG A 93 -15.02 7.58 -11.70
N LEU A 94 -15.56 6.84 -10.72
CA LEU A 94 -14.95 5.62 -10.17
C LEU A 94 -15.63 4.40 -10.78
N HIS A 95 -14.94 3.70 -11.66
CA HIS A 95 -15.34 2.41 -12.21
C HIS A 95 -14.62 1.31 -11.44
N VAL A 96 -15.34 0.61 -10.57
CA VAL A 96 -14.74 -0.32 -9.61
C VAL A 96 -14.83 -1.75 -10.08
N HIS A 97 -13.69 -2.43 -10.07
CA HIS A 97 -13.57 -3.86 -10.32
C HIS A 97 -12.84 -4.53 -9.15
N ARG A 98 -13.09 -5.80 -8.94
CA ARG A 98 -12.45 -6.58 -7.87
C ARG A 98 -11.44 -7.53 -8.46
N PHE A 99 -10.32 -7.67 -7.78
CA PHE A 99 -9.43 -8.79 -8.04
C PHE A 99 -10.13 -10.11 -7.71
N PRO A 100 -9.77 -11.21 -8.36
CA PRO A 100 -10.16 -12.54 -7.93
C PRO A 100 -9.84 -12.76 -6.46
N ALA A 101 -10.61 -13.62 -5.80
CA ALA A 101 -10.33 -13.98 -4.42
C ALA A 101 -8.98 -14.70 -4.33
N TYR A 102 -8.22 -14.41 -3.28
CA TYR A 102 -6.92 -15.04 -3.01
C TYR A 102 -5.87 -14.89 -4.14
N ALA A 103 -5.90 -13.78 -4.85
CA ALA A 103 -4.95 -13.47 -5.93
C ALA A 103 -4.10 -12.22 -5.62
N PRO A 104 -3.29 -12.21 -4.54
CA PRO A 104 -2.45 -11.06 -4.19
C PRO A 104 -1.36 -10.80 -5.24
N GLU A 105 -0.97 -11.82 -6.01
CA GLU A 105 -0.02 -11.74 -7.12
C GLU A 105 -0.50 -10.81 -8.24
N LEU A 106 -1.81 -10.62 -8.38
CA LEU A 106 -2.36 -9.68 -9.35
C LEU A 106 -2.33 -8.22 -8.86
N ASN A 107 -2.07 -7.98 -7.57
CA ASN A 107 -2.13 -6.65 -7.00
C ASN A 107 -0.74 -6.00 -6.90
N PRO A 108 -0.38 -5.03 -7.78
CA PRO A 108 0.90 -4.34 -7.72
C PRO A 108 1.20 -3.66 -6.37
N ASP A 109 0.17 -3.26 -5.63
CA ASP A 109 0.32 -2.61 -4.32
C ASP A 109 0.90 -3.56 -3.26
N GLU A 110 0.65 -4.87 -3.36
CA GLU A 110 1.29 -5.88 -2.49
C GLU A 110 2.82 -5.90 -2.66
N PHE A 111 3.32 -5.67 -3.87
CA PHE A 111 4.76 -5.57 -4.14
C PHE A 111 5.36 -4.27 -3.61
N VAL A 112 4.59 -3.17 -3.58
CA VAL A 112 4.97 -1.94 -2.87
C VAL A 112 5.15 -2.23 -1.39
N TRP A 113 4.18 -2.91 -0.76
CA TRP A 113 4.24 -3.30 0.65
C TRP A 113 5.37 -4.27 0.94
N THR A 114 5.63 -5.22 0.05
CA THR A 114 6.77 -6.14 0.17
C THR A 114 8.09 -5.37 0.18
N LYS A 115 8.28 -4.40 -0.72
CA LYS A 115 9.47 -3.53 -0.72
C LYS A 115 9.56 -2.70 0.56
N ALA A 116 8.45 -2.12 1.01
CA ALA A 116 8.40 -1.34 2.23
C ALA A 116 8.78 -2.18 3.47
N LYS A 117 8.15 -3.35 3.63
CA LYS A 117 8.46 -4.30 4.72
C LYS A 117 9.92 -4.76 4.69
N ASN A 118 10.46 -5.03 3.49
CA ASN A 118 11.86 -5.43 3.34
C ASN A 118 12.83 -4.35 3.78
N SER A 119 12.56 -3.08 3.48
CA SER A 119 13.42 -1.96 3.90
C SER A 119 13.38 -1.72 5.43
N LEU A 120 12.33 -2.20 6.11
CA LEU A 120 12.18 -2.08 7.56
C LEU A 120 12.71 -3.31 8.32
N ALA A 121 12.87 -4.45 7.65
CA ALA A 121 13.10 -5.75 8.28
C ALA A 121 14.36 -5.82 9.16
N ASN A 122 15.40 -5.03 8.87
CA ASN A 122 16.67 -5.02 9.59
C ASN A 122 16.82 -3.79 10.51
N GLY A 123 15.77 -3.00 10.67
CA GLY A 123 15.86 -1.67 11.27
C GLY A 123 15.38 -1.57 12.71
N ALA A 124 14.88 -2.62 13.35
CA ALA A 124 14.37 -2.66 14.74
C ALA A 124 13.91 -1.27 15.26
N PRO A 125 12.79 -0.70 14.80
CA PRO A 125 12.34 0.62 15.26
C PRO A 125 12.09 0.57 16.77
N LYS A 126 12.50 1.63 17.48
CA LYS A 126 12.41 1.71 18.95
C LYS A 126 10.95 1.79 19.41
N ASP A 127 10.11 2.42 18.62
CA ASP A 127 8.69 2.65 18.91
C ASP A 127 7.88 2.79 17.61
N VAL A 128 6.56 2.96 17.76
CA VAL A 128 5.62 3.15 16.64
C VAL A 128 5.85 4.48 15.90
N VAL A 129 6.34 5.50 16.57
CA VAL A 129 6.63 6.81 15.96
C VAL A 129 7.81 6.68 15.00
N GLU A 130 8.88 6.03 15.45
CA GLU A 130 10.04 5.75 14.60
C GLU A 130 9.66 4.83 13.43
N LEU A 131 8.86 3.78 13.69
CA LEU A 131 8.33 2.92 12.64
C LEU A 131 7.57 3.74 11.61
N GLY A 132 6.66 4.60 12.03
CA GLY A 132 5.87 5.48 11.16
C GLY A 132 6.74 6.43 10.34
N ARG A 133 7.77 7.00 10.93
CA ARG A 133 8.72 7.87 10.25
C ARG A 133 9.51 7.12 9.16
N ARG A 134 10.07 5.96 9.49
CA ARG A 134 10.82 5.11 8.55
C ARG A 134 9.94 4.60 7.42
N LEU A 135 8.72 4.17 7.74
CA LEU A 135 7.75 3.71 6.75
C LEU A 135 7.38 4.84 5.78
N ARG A 136 7.09 6.04 6.31
CA ARG A 136 6.79 7.21 5.48
C ARG A 136 7.95 7.57 4.55
N HIS A 137 9.17 7.57 5.06
CA HIS A 137 10.37 7.81 4.25
C HIS A 137 10.49 6.79 3.11
N THR A 138 10.31 5.50 3.42
CA THR A 138 10.37 4.43 2.41
C THR A 138 9.28 4.57 1.34
N MET A 139 8.05 4.85 1.76
CA MET A 139 6.94 5.05 0.82
C MET A 139 7.15 6.27 -0.08
N HIS A 140 7.70 7.36 0.45
CA HIS A 140 8.08 8.52 -0.36
C HIS A 140 9.18 8.19 -1.36
N ARG A 141 10.20 7.43 -0.96
CA ARG A 141 11.25 6.95 -1.87
C ARG A 141 10.68 6.11 -3.02
N ILE A 142 9.77 5.20 -2.72
CA ILE A 142 9.10 4.38 -3.75
C ILE A 142 8.26 5.29 -4.67
N ARG A 143 7.45 6.18 -4.10
CA ARG A 143 6.60 7.11 -4.84
C ARG A 143 7.38 7.98 -5.83
N ASN A 144 8.55 8.43 -5.44
CA ASN A 144 9.39 9.33 -6.25
C ASN A 144 10.26 8.59 -7.28
N SER A 145 10.18 7.27 -7.35
CA SER A 145 10.98 6.46 -8.28
C SER A 145 10.09 5.68 -9.26
N GLN A 146 10.02 6.16 -10.49
CA GLN A 146 9.29 5.45 -11.56
C GLN A 146 9.83 4.04 -11.74
N ARG A 147 11.16 3.84 -11.65
CA ARG A 147 11.79 2.52 -11.74
C ARG A 147 11.28 1.56 -10.67
N LEU A 148 11.15 2.03 -9.42
CA LEU A 148 10.64 1.19 -8.34
C LEU A 148 9.14 0.88 -8.51
N LEU A 149 8.35 1.85 -8.96
CA LEU A 149 6.93 1.63 -9.23
C LEU A 149 6.75 0.64 -10.40
N TRP A 150 7.47 0.82 -11.50
CA TRP A 150 7.44 -0.13 -12.62
C TRP A 150 7.85 -1.53 -12.17
N SER A 151 8.86 -1.68 -11.32
CA SER A 151 9.25 -2.99 -10.81
C SER A 151 8.17 -3.65 -9.94
N CYS A 152 7.24 -2.89 -9.35
CA CYS A 152 6.07 -3.46 -8.65
C CYS A 152 4.99 -3.90 -9.64
N ILE A 153 4.76 -3.10 -10.71
CA ILE A 153 3.84 -3.46 -11.79
C ILE A 153 4.31 -4.75 -12.48
N HIS A 154 5.58 -4.81 -12.90
CA HIS A 154 6.13 -5.98 -13.60
C HIS A 154 6.28 -7.22 -12.70
N ALA A 155 6.33 -7.05 -11.38
CA ALA A 155 6.32 -8.18 -10.45
C ALA A 155 4.92 -8.75 -10.24
N SER A 156 3.87 -8.01 -10.57
CA SER A 156 2.50 -8.51 -10.55
C SER A 156 2.21 -9.31 -11.81
N GLU A 157 1.33 -10.29 -11.68
CA GLU A 157 0.88 -11.13 -12.81
C GLU A 157 -0.25 -10.48 -13.61
N LEU A 158 -0.49 -9.18 -13.41
CA LEU A 158 -1.41 -8.44 -14.26
C LEU A 158 -0.89 -8.44 -15.71
N PRO A 159 -1.74 -8.74 -16.68
CA PRO A 159 -1.36 -8.66 -18.09
C PRO A 159 -1.20 -7.20 -18.51
N TRP A 160 0.02 -6.69 -18.42
CA TRP A 160 0.38 -5.40 -18.97
C TRP A 160 0.88 -5.60 -20.40
N PRO A 161 0.23 -4.95 -21.37
CA PRO A 161 0.76 -4.97 -22.73
C PRO A 161 2.02 -4.13 -22.86
#